data_8a8647a18abba68079e1ef4ab8809949
#
_entry.id   8a8647a18abba68079e1ef4ab8809949
#
_cell.length_a   1.000
_cell.length_b   1.000
_cell.length_c   1.000
_cell.angle_alpha   90.00
_cell.angle_beta   90.00
_cell.angle_gamma   90.00
#
_symmetry.space_group_name_H-M   'P 1'
#
loop_
_entity.id
_entity.type
_entity.pdbx_description
1 polymer ?
#
loop_
_entity_poly.entity_id
_entity_poly.type
_entity_poly.pdbx_seq_one_letter_code
_entity_poly.pdbx_strand_id
1 'polypeptide(L)'
;MPALPDYGEFARMLYGTCMISDPWLSGAERFRLQGLVLTSSQADALRTAAEPIGWIYHELAEIVLERPHLLDDFFQLTPFQKAMWLAAEGRWHGIARVDLFLCDDGRIRSCEMNSDTPSGEAEAVLLNELLHPYHPGTTDPNTALAEAFWQMLVMQCGDVAPERAAIIYPTDLPEDLSMIAIYRQWLEARGCRVIIGSPYNLGLDAGGRVTVFEHPVELIVRHYKTDWWGERETIWSNQQEFADAEPLARELLLLLEAESAGCVTVVNPFGAVVTQNKLSLALMWEHRELFSAQASAWIAEYIPETRRLSALNATTLRREEWVLKSDYGCEGDSVVVGPFVKPADWALALAAAIPRHWVAQRYFEVAPIEDDLRPNVGVYLIGGRAAGFYTRLSRKATDYTAVTAPTFISI
;
A
#
# COMPACT_ATOMS: atom_id res chain seq x y z
N MET A 1 -9.82 26.83 23.70
CA MET A 1 -9.62 25.88 22.59
C MET A 1 -10.98 25.56 21.98
N PRO A 2 -11.16 25.56 20.68
CA PRO A 2 -12.40 25.05 20.12
C PRO A 2 -12.57 23.59 20.56
N ALA A 3 -13.78 23.22 20.97
CA ALA A 3 -14.11 21.83 21.24
C ALA A 3 -14.14 21.06 19.92
N LEU A 4 -13.79 19.76 19.93
CA LEU A 4 -13.97 18.90 18.76
C LEU A 4 -15.44 19.00 18.30
N PRO A 5 -15.70 18.98 16.98
CA PRO A 5 -17.06 18.95 16.45
C PRO A 5 -17.74 17.64 16.87
N ASP A 6 -19.06 17.62 16.92
CA ASP A 6 -19.75 16.34 16.94
C ASP A 6 -19.54 15.59 15.62
N TYR A 7 -19.76 14.25 15.63
CA TYR A 7 -19.47 13.44 14.44
C TYR A 7 -20.35 13.81 13.23
N GLY A 8 -21.58 14.25 13.44
CA GLY A 8 -22.48 14.71 12.39
C GLY A 8 -22.02 16.03 11.77
N GLU A 9 -21.47 16.95 12.56
CA GLU A 9 -20.83 18.18 12.07
C GLU A 9 -19.57 17.87 11.26
N PHE A 10 -18.71 17.01 11.77
CA PHE A 10 -17.52 16.54 11.05
C PHE A 10 -17.90 15.88 9.72
N ALA A 11 -18.90 14.99 9.71
CA ALA A 11 -19.37 14.35 8.48
C ALA A 11 -19.82 15.39 7.43
N ARG A 12 -20.50 16.48 7.86
CA ARG A 12 -20.85 17.58 6.93
C ARG A 12 -19.63 18.30 6.38
N MET A 13 -18.61 18.54 7.22
CA MET A 13 -17.34 19.12 6.77
C MET A 13 -16.67 18.22 5.74
N LEU A 14 -16.63 16.92 6.01
CA LEU A 14 -16.02 15.91 5.12
C LEU A 14 -16.76 15.84 3.77
N TYR A 15 -18.10 15.79 3.77
CA TYR A 15 -18.90 15.88 2.54
C TYR A 15 -18.63 17.17 1.74
N GLY A 16 -18.36 18.27 2.43
CA GLY A 16 -18.01 19.55 1.81
C GLY A 16 -16.73 19.49 0.97
N THR A 17 -15.83 18.53 1.23
CA THR A 17 -14.63 18.33 0.41
C THR A 17 -14.92 17.70 -0.94
N CYS A 18 -16.06 17.03 -1.11
CA CYS A 18 -16.46 16.26 -2.31
C CYS A 18 -15.49 15.12 -2.66
N MET A 19 -14.66 14.67 -1.71
CA MET A 19 -13.68 13.60 -1.93
C MET A 19 -14.05 12.30 -1.22
N ILE A 20 -14.42 12.38 0.06
CA ILE A 20 -14.83 11.22 0.86
C ILE A 20 -16.33 11.31 1.11
N SER A 21 -17.07 10.30 0.66
CA SER A 21 -18.53 10.27 0.69
C SER A 21 -19.11 9.35 1.77
N ASP A 22 -18.27 8.59 2.49
CA ASP A 22 -18.69 7.53 3.40
C ASP A 22 -18.05 7.67 4.79
N PRO A 23 -18.50 8.63 5.62
CA PRO A 23 -18.01 8.80 6.99
C PRO A 23 -18.45 7.69 7.94
N TRP A 24 -19.36 6.80 7.53
CA TRP A 24 -19.79 5.64 8.30
C TRP A 24 -19.49 4.34 7.56
N LEU A 25 -19.00 3.32 8.28
CA LEU A 25 -18.81 1.97 7.80
C LEU A 25 -19.76 1.04 8.53
N SER A 26 -20.68 0.40 7.81
CA SER A 26 -21.68 -0.51 8.39
C SER A 26 -22.46 0.09 9.57
N GLY A 27 -22.71 1.40 9.54
CA GLY A 27 -23.42 2.14 10.59
C GLY A 27 -22.57 2.58 11.78
N ALA A 28 -21.28 2.24 11.82
CA ALA A 28 -20.30 2.73 12.79
C ALA A 28 -19.51 3.92 12.25
N GLU A 29 -18.95 4.76 13.12
CA GLU A 29 -18.07 5.86 12.75
C GLU A 29 -16.77 5.31 12.12
N ARG A 30 -16.46 5.72 10.91
CA ARG A 30 -15.26 5.30 10.17
C ARG A 30 -14.00 6.04 10.66
N PHE A 31 -14.16 7.24 11.20
CA PHE A 31 -13.07 8.13 11.58
C PHE A 31 -13.10 8.46 13.07
N ARG A 32 -11.94 8.53 13.68
CA ARG A 32 -11.77 9.08 15.03
C ARG A 32 -11.40 10.56 14.91
N LEU A 33 -12.14 11.42 15.61
CA LEU A 33 -11.87 12.86 15.58
C LEU A 33 -10.70 13.26 16.48
N GLN A 34 -10.49 12.50 17.56
CA GLN A 34 -9.30 12.64 18.40
C GLN A 34 -8.08 12.10 17.66
N GLY A 35 -7.16 12.97 17.28
CA GLY A 35 -5.94 12.61 16.54
C GLY A 35 -4.94 11.81 17.36
N LEU A 36 -4.15 10.98 16.66
CA LEU A 36 -2.90 10.45 17.21
C LEU A 36 -1.87 11.60 17.23
N VAL A 37 -1.43 11.99 18.42
CA VAL A 37 -0.38 13.00 18.57
C VAL A 37 0.94 12.28 18.89
N LEU A 38 1.84 12.30 17.93
CA LEU A 38 3.20 11.77 18.08
C LEU A 38 4.10 12.85 18.69
N THR A 39 5.04 12.47 19.54
CA THR A 39 6.15 13.35 19.87
C THR A 39 7.05 13.52 18.64
N SER A 40 7.84 14.61 18.57
CA SER A 40 8.82 14.79 17.50
C SER A 40 9.78 13.59 17.41
N SER A 41 10.22 13.06 18.55
CA SER A 41 11.10 11.87 18.59
C SER A 41 10.44 10.61 18.04
N GLN A 42 9.15 10.37 18.31
CA GLN A 42 8.41 9.23 17.74
C GLN A 42 8.24 9.38 16.22
N ALA A 43 7.87 10.58 15.76
CA ALA A 43 7.72 10.84 14.34
C ALA A 43 9.05 10.66 13.57
N ASP A 44 10.16 11.15 14.13
CA ASP A 44 11.49 10.98 13.54
C ASP A 44 11.94 9.51 13.55
N ALA A 45 11.66 8.78 14.62
CA ALA A 45 11.97 7.35 14.70
C ALA A 45 11.20 6.54 13.64
N LEU A 46 9.91 6.84 13.42
CA LEU A 46 9.09 6.21 12.38
C LEU A 46 9.61 6.53 10.97
N ARG A 47 9.97 7.79 10.69
CA ARG A 47 10.58 8.17 9.40
C ARG A 47 11.91 7.44 9.18
N THR A 48 12.76 7.44 10.23
CA THR A 48 14.07 6.78 10.22
C THR A 48 13.96 5.27 10.04
N ALA A 49 12.88 4.63 10.46
CA ALA A 49 12.63 3.21 10.22
C ALA A 49 12.10 2.93 8.80
N ALA A 50 11.27 3.82 8.26
CA ALA A 50 10.63 3.62 6.95
C ALA A 50 11.63 3.63 5.78
N GLU A 51 12.58 4.56 5.76
CA GLU A 51 13.55 4.69 4.66
C GLU A 51 14.48 3.46 4.53
N PRO A 52 15.08 2.89 5.60
CA PRO A 52 15.80 1.62 5.54
C PRO A 52 14.96 0.45 5.04
N ILE A 53 13.66 0.41 5.41
CA ILE A 53 12.77 -0.64 4.90
C ILE A 53 12.59 -0.49 3.38
N GLY A 54 12.38 0.71 2.88
CA GLY A 54 12.37 0.96 1.43
C GLY A 54 13.67 0.51 0.75
N TRP A 55 14.82 0.75 1.39
CA TRP A 55 16.11 0.29 0.87
C TRP A 55 16.23 -1.23 0.84
N ILE A 56 15.75 -1.96 1.86
CA ILE A 56 15.71 -3.43 1.85
C ILE A 56 14.94 -3.94 0.63
N TYR A 57 13.80 -3.33 0.30
CA TYR A 57 13.03 -3.70 -0.88
C TYR A 57 13.72 -3.34 -2.20
N HIS A 58 14.55 -2.30 -2.20
CA HIS A 58 15.39 -1.98 -3.35
C HIS A 58 16.45 -3.07 -3.58
N GLU A 59 17.19 -3.45 -2.55
CA GLU A 59 18.14 -4.60 -2.64
C GLU A 59 17.43 -5.90 -3.01
N LEU A 60 16.23 -6.14 -2.49
CA LEU A 60 15.43 -7.30 -2.88
C LEU A 60 15.13 -7.29 -4.38
N ALA A 61 14.74 -6.15 -4.93
CA ALA A 61 14.50 -6.01 -6.37
C ALA A 61 15.76 -6.30 -7.18
N GLU A 62 16.93 -5.79 -6.77
CA GLU A 62 18.22 -6.09 -7.40
C GLU A 62 18.57 -7.59 -7.32
N ILE A 63 18.38 -8.22 -6.14
CA ILE A 63 18.61 -9.65 -5.93
C ILE A 63 17.74 -10.49 -6.89
N VAL A 64 16.46 -10.17 -7.02
CA VAL A 64 15.54 -10.91 -7.90
C VAL A 64 15.85 -10.67 -9.37
N LEU A 65 16.30 -9.45 -9.74
CA LEU A 65 16.73 -9.13 -11.10
C LEU A 65 17.97 -9.95 -11.50
N GLU A 66 18.95 -10.06 -10.59
CA GLU A 66 20.15 -10.89 -10.81
C GLU A 66 19.90 -12.40 -10.79
N ARG A 67 18.81 -12.84 -10.16
CA ARG A 67 18.47 -14.25 -9.93
C ARG A 67 17.04 -14.56 -10.41
N PRO A 68 16.80 -14.50 -11.74
CA PRO A 68 15.47 -14.65 -12.30
C PRO A 68 14.80 -16.02 -12.01
N HIS A 69 15.56 -17.06 -11.64
CA HIS A 69 14.99 -18.31 -11.19
C HIS A 69 14.12 -18.17 -9.93
N LEU A 70 14.35 -17.13 -9.09
CA LEU A 70 13.51 -16.86 -7.92
C LEU A 70 12.05 -16.57 -8.30
N LEU A 71 11.81 -16.05 -9.51
CA LEU A 71 10.44 -15.82 -10.01
C LEU A 71 9.64 -17.12 -10.11
N ASP A 72 10.30 -18.22 -10.46
CA ASP A 72 9.73 -19.56 -10.57
C ASP A 72 9.79 -20.34 -9.25
N ASP A 73 10.98 -20.42 -8.66
CA ASP A 73 11.28 -21.35 -7.57
C ASP A 73 10.80 -20.82 -6.21
N PHE A 74 10.77 -19.49 -6.05
CA PHE A 74 10.43 -18.87 -4.76
C PHE A 74 9.06 -18.18 -4.81
N PHE A 75 8.88 -17.22 -5.73
CA PHE A 75 7.64 -16.45 -5.87
C PHE A 75 6.55 -17.20 -6.62
N GLN A 76 6.90 -18.15 -7.49
CA GLN A 76 6.00 -18.93 -8.33
C GLN A 76 5.03 -18.05 -9.13
N LEU A 77 5.58 -16.99 -9.73
CA LEU A 77 4.80 -16.01 -10.46
C LEU A 77 4.17 -16.62 -11.71
N THR A 78 2.94 -16.17 -12.01
CA THR A 78 2.26 -16.50 -13.26
C THR A 78 2.99 -15.89 -14.48
N PRO A 79 2.72 -16.35 -15.71
CA PRO A 79 3.33 -15.76 -16.91
C PRO A 79 3.11 -14.25 -17.02
N PHE A 80 1.92 -13.74 -16.66
CA PHE A 80 1.63 -12.29 -16.67
C PHE A 80 2.47 -11.54 -15.65
N GLN A 81 2.56 -12.05 -14.43
CA GLN A 81 3.37 -11.46 -13.37
C GLN A 81 4.86 -11.43 -13.71
N LYS A 82 5.38 -12.50 -14.37
CA LYS A 82 6.75 -12.51 -14.88
C LYS A 82 6.99 -11.48 -15.97
N ALA A 83 6.04 -11.31 -16.90
CA ALA A 83 6.14 -10.31 -17.95
C ALA A 83 6.18 -8.89 -17.34
N MET A 84 5.36 -8.62 -16.33
CA MET A 84 5.39 -7.36 -15.58
C MET A 84 6.75 -7.09 -14.94
N TRP A 85 7.30 -8.08 -14.23
CA TRP A 85 8.60 -7.94 -13.57
C TRP A 85 9.73 -7.70 -14.56
N LEU A 86 9.79 -8.51 -15.62
CA LEU A 86 10.85 -8.43 -16.63
C LEU A 86 10.82 -7.10 -17.39
N ALA A 87 9.63 -6.61 -17.74
CA ALA A 87 9.49 -5.33 -18.41
C ALA A 87 9.79 -4.13 -17.49
N ALA A 88 9.62 -4.28 -16.19
CA ALA A 88 9.92 -3.22 -15.22
C ALA A 88 11.42 -3.04 -14.95
N GLU A 89 12.28 -3.99 -15.31
CA GLU A 89 13.75 -3.90 -15.17
C GLU A 89 14.20 -3.51 -13.75
N GLY A 90 13.55 -4.06 -12.72
CA GLY A 90 13.84 -3.77 -11.32
C GLY A 90 13.24 -2.46 -10.79
N ARG A 91 12.57 -1.64 -11.62
CA ARG A 91 11.76 -0.50 -11.14
C ARG A 91 10.52 -1.04 -10.43
N TRP A 92 10.24 -0.59 -9.22
CA TRP A 92 9.17 -1.17 -8.43
C TRP A 92 8.24 -0.15 -7.77
N HIS A 93 8.66 1.08 -7.51
CA HIS A 93 7.80 2.06 -6.87
C HIS A 93 8.09 3.50 -7.28
N GLY A 94 7.09 4.37 -7.12
CA GLY A 94 7.20 5.82 -7.02
C GLY A 94 6.68 6.27 -5.66
N ILE A 95 5.54 5.68 -5.24
CA ILE A 95 4.93 5.86 -3.92
C ILE A 95 4.71 4.50 -3.26
N ALA A 96 5.08 4.39 -1.98
CA ALA A 96 4.82 3.22 -1.14
C ALA A 96 4.37 3.67 0.25
N ARG A 97 3.76 2.77 1.02
CA ARG A 97 3.43 2.98 2.43
C ARG A 97 3.95 1.82 3.26
N VAL A 98 4.85 2.14 4.20
CA VAL A 98 5.37 1.19 5.18
C VAL A 98 4.47 1.22 6.40
N ASP A 99 3.82 0.11 6.72
CA ASP A 99 2.95 0.00 7.89
C ASP A 99 3.79 -0.35 9.12
N LEU A 100 3.95 0.63 10.02
CA LEU A 100 4.83 0.58 11.20
C LEU A 100 4.03 0.54 12.50
N PHE A 101 4.63 -0.11 13.50
CA PHE A 101 4.07 -0.26 14.83
C PHE A 101 5.11 0.08 15.89
N LEU A 102 4.69 0.89 16.87
CA LEU A 102 5.44 1.09 18.11
C LEU A 102 5.08 -0.07 19.06
N CYS A 103 6.06 -0.91 19.37
CA CYS A 103 5.85 -2.12 20.17
C CYS A 103 6.05 -1.86 21.66
N ASP A 104 5.47 -2.72 22.51
CA ASP A 104 5.58 -2.65 23.97
C ASP A 104 7.03 -2.75 24.46
N ASP A 105 7.88 -3.44 23.69
CA ASP A 105 9.32 -3.58 23.98
C ASP A 105 10.16 -2.36 23.52
N GLY A 106 9.51 -1.29 23.07
CA GLY A 106 10.13 -0.06 22.61
C GLY A 106 10.71 -0.13 21.19
N ARG A 107 10.57 -1.27 20.48
CA ARG A 107 11.01 -1.41 19.09
C ARG A 107 9.97 -0.91 18.10
N ILE A 108 10.43 -0.61 16.89
CA ILE A 108 9.56 -0.36 15.74
C ILE A 108 9.57 -1.63 14.88
N ARG A 109 8.38 -2.09 14.50
CA ARG A 109 8.20 -3.25 13.62
C ARG A 109 7.35 -2.88 12.42
N SER A 110 7.69 -3.47 11.27
CA SER A 110 6.88 -3.39 10.05
C SER A 110 6.27 -4.74 9.75
N CYS A 111 4.97 -4.78 9.56
CA CYS A 111 4.30 -6.02 9.17
C CYS A 111 4.22 -6.20 7.64
N GLU A 112 4.33 -5.12 6.86
CA GLU A 112 4.27 -5.11 5.40
C GLU A 112 4.64 -3.73 4.83
N MET A 113 4.90 -3.69 3.54
CA MET A 113 4.98 -2.47 2.75
C MET A 113 4.00 -2.57 1.58
N ASN A 114 3.16 -1.57 1.44
CA ASN A 114 2.26 -1.41 0.30
C ASN A 114 2.98 -0.62 -0.78
N SER A 115 3.40 -1.27 -1.86
CA SER A 115 4.21 -0.68 -2.93
C SER A 115 3.56 -0.72 -4.31
N ASP A 116 2.41 -1.35 -4.43
CA ASP A 116 1.69 -1.46 -5.70
C ASP A 116 0.69 -0.30 -5.88
N THR A 117 -0.36 -0.30 -5.09
CA THR A 117 -1.40 0.73 -5.05
C THR A 117 -1.64 1.17 -3.61
N PRO A 118 -0.65 1.82 -2.94
CA PRO A 118 -0.86 2.31 -1.59
C PRO A 118 -2.06 3.26 -1.57
N SER A 119 -2.79 3.25 -0.47
CA SER A 119 -4.01 4.06 -0.29
C SER A 119 -4.00 4.77 1.06
N GLY A 120 -5.03 5.62 1.29
CA GLY A 120 -5.22 6.36 2.53
C GLY A 120 -4.72 7.81 2.49
N GLU A 121 -4.15 8.29 1.36
CA GLU A 121 -3.65 9.66 1.24
C GLU A 121 -4.78 10.68 1.34
N ALA A 122 -5.95 10.37 0.78
CA ALA A 122 -7.11 11.25 0.88
C ALA A 122 -7.53 11.44 2.33
N GLU A 123 -7.65 10.34 3.08
CA GLU A 123 -7.98 10.35 4.49
C GLU A 123 -6.88 11.05 5.31
N ALA A 124 -5.61 10.72 5.04
CA ALA A 124 -4.47 11.29 5.75
C ALA A 124 -4.38 12.82 5.61
N VAL A 125 -4.67 13.34 4.43
CA VAL A 125 -4.63 14.79 4.16
C VAL A 125 -5.88 15.47 4.70
N LEU A 126 -7.08 14.98 4.32
CA LEU A 126 -8.33 15.65 4.63
C LEU A 126 -8.67 15.63 6.12
N LEU A 127 -8.42 14.51 6.83
CA LEU A 127 -8.66 14.45 8.27
C LEU A 127 -7.72 15.42 9.01
N ASN A 128 -6.46 15.48 8.61
CA ASN A 128 -5.51 16.42 9.21
C ASN A 128 -5.95 17.86 8.94
N GLU A 129 -6.26 18.22 7.70
CA GLU A 129 -6.70 19.56 7.32
C GLU A 129 -7.96 20.01 8.10
N LEU A 130 -8.99 19.16 8.15
CA LEU A 130 -10.25 19.49 8.82
C LEU A 130 -10.15 19.54 10.34
N LEU A 131 -9.28 18.72 10.94
CA LEU A 131 -9.22 18.55 12.40
C LEU A 131 -8.03 19.26 13.07
N HIS A 132 -7.01 19.69 12.32
CA HIS A 132 -5.87 20.42 12.88
C HIS A 132 -6.26 21.68 13.70
N PRO A 133 -7.28 22.46 13.31
CA PRO A 133 -7.71 23.61 14.12
C PRO A 133 -8.16 23.26 15.55
N TYR A 134 -8.53 22.01 15.79
CA TYR A 134 -8.97 21.47 17.09
C TYR A 134 -7.83 20.83 17.89
N HIS A 135 -6.61 20.75 17.33
CA HIS A 135 -5.42 20.17 17.96
C HIS A 135 -4.30 21.23 18.11
N PRO A 136 -4.50 22.28 18.92
CA PRO A 136 -3.51 23.32 19.10
C PRO A 136 -2.23 22.80 19.75
N GLY A 137 -1.08 23.38 19.40
CA GLY A 137 0.23 22.93 19.87
C GLY A 137 0.76 21.70 19.10
N THR A 138 0.20 21.46 17.90
CA THR A 138 0.66 20.42 16.99
C THR A 138 0.94 20.97 15.61
N THR A 139 1.68 20.19 14.81
CA THR A 139 1.88 20.44 13.39
C THR A 139 1.27 19.28 12.58
N ASP A 140 0.84 19.58 11.36
CA ASP A 140 0.37 18.59 10.40
C ASP A 140 1.57 18.07 9.58
N PRO A 141 1.93 16.78 9.69
CA PRO A 141 3.05 16.18 8.95
C PRO A 141 2.75 15.91 7.47
N ASN A 142 1.50 16.07 7.03
CA ASN A 142 1.04 15.67 5.69
C ASN A 142 0.99 16.84 4.70
N THR A 143 1.28 18.07 5.14
CA THR A 143 1.20 19.28 4.31
C THR A 143 2.08 19.24 3.05
N ALA A 144 3.16 18.47 3.05
CA ALA A 144 4.09 18.35 1.92
C ALA A 144 3.80 17.17 0.99
N LEU A 145 2.78 16.32 1.25
CA LEU A 145 2.52 15.10 0.46
C LEU A 145 2.28 15.40 -1.02
N ALA A 146 1.44 16.40 -1.33
CA ALA A 146 1.15 16.79 -2.71
C ALA A 146 2.40 17.24 -3.47
N GLU A 147 3.29 18.00 -2.81
CA GLU A 147 4.56 18.44 -3.42
C GLU A 147 5.50 17.27 -3.62
N ALA A 148 5.67 16.41 -2.63
CA ALA A 148 6.52 15.21 -2.74
C ALA A 148 6.04 14.28 -3.86
N PHE A 149 4.72 14.08 -3.98
CA PHE A 149 4.12 13.30 -5.06
C PHE A 149 4.42 13.91 -6.43
N TRP A 150 4.23 15.22 -6.58
CA TRP A 150 4.53 15.90 -7.85
C TRP A 150 6.00 15.81 -8.24
N GLN A 151 6.91 16.06 -7.31
CA GLN A 151 8.36 15.98 -7.57
C GLN A 151 8.78 14.55 -7.97
N MET A 152 8.22 13.54 -7.34
CA MET A 152 8.44 12.15 -7.71
C MET A 152 7.97 11.87 -9.14
N LEU A 153 6.78 12.34 -9.53
CA LEU A 153 6.25 12.16 -10.88
C LEU A 153 7.14 12.84 -11.93
N VAL A 154 7.58 14.07 -11.69
CA VAL A 154 8.50 14.80 -12.58
C VAL A 154 9.80 14.02 -12.75
N MET A 155 10.38 13.53 -11.66
CA MET A 155 11.60 12.70 -11.70
C MET A 155 11.39 11.42 -12.51
N GLN A 156 10.27 10.72 -12.34
CA GLN A 156 9.94 9.50 -13.09
C GLN A 156 9.73 9.79 -14.60
N CYS A 157 9.26 10.99 -14.94
CA CYS A 157 9.12 11.46 -16.32
C CYS A 157 10.41 12.05 -16.91
N GLY A 158 11.58 11.76 -16.34
CA GLY A 158 12.88 12.24 -16.82
C GLY A 158 13.10 13.74 -16.61
N ASP A 159 12.67 14.26 -15.46
CA ASP A 159 12.72 15.67 -15.04
C ASP A 159 11.91 16.63 -15.95
N VAL A 160 10.91 16.07 -16.63
CA VAL A 160 9.94 16.83 -17.45
C VAL A 160 8.56 16.75 -16.79
N ALA A 161 7.94 17.92 -16.55
CA ALA A 161 6.59 17.98 -16.02
C ALA A 161 5.58 17.41 -17.04
N PRO A 162 4.76 16.41 -16.69
CA PRO A 162 3.77 15.86 -17.60
C PRO A 162 2.64 16.87 -17.85
N GLU A 163 2.26 17.06 -19.10
CA GLU A 163 1.13 17.92 -19.47
C GLU A 163 -0.21 17.17 -19.38
N ARG A 164 -0.19 15.84 -19.61
CA ARG A 164 -1.37 14.98 -19.65
C ARG A 164 -1.08 13.68 -18.91
N ALA A 165 -1.91 13.40 -17.93
CA ALA A 165 -1.86 12.17 -17.17
C ALA A 165 -3.19 11.40 -17.26
N ALA A 166 -3.12 10.09 -17.14
CA ALA A 166 -4.29 9.28 -16.84
C ALA A 166 -4.19 8.70 -15.43
N ILE A 167 -5.34 8.52 -14.79
CA ILE A 167 -5.46 7.70 -13.59
C ILE A 167 -6.28 6.47 -13.99
N ILE A 168 -5.64 5.29 -13.91
CA ILE A 168 -6.26 4.01 -14.25
C ILE A 168 -6.62 3.27 -12.98
N TYR A 169 -7.90 2.96 -12.78
CA TYR A 169 -8.41 2.40 -11.54
C TYR A 169 -9.52 1.35 -11.80
N PRO A 170 -9.86 0.49 -10.82
CA PRO A 170 -10.98 -0.42 -10.89
C PRO A 170 -12.29 0.33 -10.67
N THR A 171 -13.15 0.36 -11.68
CA THR A 171 -14.40 1.16 -11.65
C THR A 171 -15.51 0.54 -10.80
N ASP A 172 -15.32 -0.68 -10.35
CA ASP A 172 -16.22 -1.43 -9.46
C ASP A 172 -15.91 -1.26 -7.95
N LEU A 173 -14.84 -0.49 -7.60
CA LEU A 173 -14.45 -0.21 -6.22
C LEU A 173 -14.69 1.26 -5.87
N PRO A 174 -15.87 1.63 -5.35
CA PRO A 174 -16.18 3.01 -5.02
C PRO A 174 -15.32 3.60 -3.90
N GLU A 175 -14.75 2.79 -3.02
CA GLU A 175 -13.81 3.20 -1.97
C GLU A 175 -12.54 3.82 -2.52
N ASP A 176 -12.10 3.45 -3.72
CA ASP A 176 -10.91 4.01 -4.36
C ASP A 176 -11.15 5.43 -4.91
N LEU A 177 -12.41 5.88 -5.03
CA LEU A 177 -12.73 7.18 -5.60
C LEU A 177 -12.11 8.36 -4.82
N SER A 178 -11.93 8.24 -3.52
CA SER A 178 -11.25 9.26 -2.71
C SER A 178 -9.79 9.43 -3.14
N MET A 179 -9.10 8.33 -3.42
CA MET A 179 -7.72 8.33 -3.92
C MET A 179 -7.62 8.93 -5.31
N ILE A 180 -8.53 8.55 -6.20
CA ILE A 180 -8.61 9.08 -7.56
C ILE A 180 -8.83 10.60 -7.51
N ALA A 181 -9.73 11.06 -6.64
CA ALA A 181 -10.06 12.47 -6.50
C ALA A 181 -8.87 13.31 -6.00
N ILE A 182 -8.13 12.82 -4.98
CA ILE A 182 -6.98 13.56 -4.45
C ILE A 182 -5.81 13.61 -5.43
N TYR A 183 -5.49 12.51 -6.11
CA TYR A 183 -4.45 12.51 -7.14
C TYR A 183 -4.80 13.42 -8.31
N ARG A 184 -6.07 13.38 -8.76
CA ARG A 184 -6.56 14.33 -9.77
C ARG A 184 -6.37 15.77 -9.33
N GLN A 185 -6.78 16.11 -8.10
CA GLN A 185 -6.62 17.47 -7.57
C GLN A 185 -5.16 17.90 -7.55
N TRP A 186 -4.25 17.04 -7.09
CA TRP A 186 -2.82 17.36 -7.02
C TRP A 186 -2.21 17.60 -8.40
N LEU A 187 -2.59 16.80 -9.38
CA LEU A 187 -2.12 16.93 -10.77
C LEU A 187 -2.68 18.18 -11.46
N GLU A 188 -4.01 18.40 -11.34
CA GLU A 188 -4.67 19.56 -11.94
C GLU A 188 -4.18 20.89 -11.33
N ALA A 189 -3.86 20.92 -10.02
CA ALA A 189 -3.27 22.09 -9.35
C ALA A 189 -1.89 22.46 -9.92
N ARG A 190 -1.20 21.55 -10.62
CA ARG A 190 0.08 21.76 -11.32
C ARG A 190 -0.10 22.02 -12.81
N GLY A 191 -1.33 22.17 -13.30
CA GLY A 191 -1.65 22.41 -14.69
C GLY A 191 -1.67 21.17 -15.58
N CYS A 192 -1.50 19.96 -15.01
CA CYS A 192 -1.60 18.71 -15.74
C CYS A 192 -3.08 18.40 -16.06
N ARG A 193 -3.38 18.03 -17.29
CA ARG A 193 -4.72 17.54 -17.67
C ARG A 193 -4.87 16.08 -17.26
N VAL A 194 -5.92 15.77 -16.49
CA VAL A 194 -6.14 14.43 -15.97
C VAL A 194 -7.32 13.75 -16.66
N ILE A 195 -7.08 12.53 -17.14
CA ILE A 195 -8.10 11.63 -17.69
C ILE A 195 -8.26 10.46 -16.72
N ILE A 196 -9.48 10.18 -16.30
CA ILE A 196 -9.78 9.07 -15.42
C ILE A 196 -10.39 7.95 -16.22
N GLY A 197 -9.87 6.74 -16.09
CA GLY A 197 -10.35 5.57 -16.85
C GLY A 197 -10.00 4.26 -16.17
N SER A 198 -10.40 3.19 -16.83
CA SER A 198 -10.04 1.81 -16.47
C SER A 198 -9.05 1.24 -17.49
N PRO A 199 -8.46 0.07 -17.25
CA PRO A 199 -7.63 -0.61 -18.26
C PRO A 199 -8.33 -0.78 -19.62
N TYR A 200 -9.63 -1.01 -19.63
CA TYR A 200 -10.44 -1.17 -20.87
C TYR A 200 -10.47 0.08 -21.76
N ASN A 201 -10.09 1.24 -21.25
CA ASN A 201 -10.08 2.49 -22.03
C ASN A 201 -8.71 2.79 -22.66
N LEU A 202 -7.73 1.89 -22.47
CA LEU A 202 -6.39 2.00 -23.03
C LEU A 202 -6.37 1.69 -24.52
N GLY A 203 -5.59 2.44 -25.26
CA GLY A 203 -5.38 2.27 -26.68
C GLY A 203 -4.12 2.94 -27.18
N LEU A 204 -3.89 2.89 -28.49
CA LEU A 204 -2.84 3.63 -29.19
C LEU A 204 -3.43 4.52 -30.25
N ASP A 205 -2.91 5.72 -30.40
CA ASP A 205 -3.23 6.58 -31.53
C ASP A 205 -2.46 6.16 -32.81
N ALA A 206 -2.72 6.82 -33.92
CA ALA A 206 -2.05 6.54 -35.20
C ALA A 206 -0.52 6.78 -35.15
N GLY A 207 -0.02 7.51 -34.18
CA GLY A 207 1.40 7.77 -33.93
C GLY A 207 2.04 6.79 -32.94
N GLY A 208 1.29 5.81 -32.43
CA GLY A 208 1.76 4.83 -31.45
C GLY A 208 1.85 5.35 -30.01
N ARG A 209 1.26 6.51 -29.70
CA ARG A 209 1.21 7.05 -28.34
C ARG A 209 0.08 6.38 -27.56
N VAL A 210 0.32 6.11 -26.28
CA VAL A 210 -0.72 5.58 -25.39
C VAL A 210 -1.85 6.57 -25.23
N THR A 211 -3.08 6.08 -25.33
CA THR A 211 -4.30 6.87 -25.15
C THR A 211 -5.21 6.26 -24.10
N VAL A 212 -6.00 7.13 -23.46
CA VAL A 212 -7.16 6.75 -22.63
C VAL A 212 -8.36 7.49 -23.19
N PHE A 213 -9.44 6.76 -23.57
CA PHE A 213 -10.57 7.32 -24.32
C PHE A 213 -10.12 8.14 -25.56
N GLU A 214 -9.16 7.59 -26.34
CA GLU A 214 -8.58 8.22 -27.54
C GLU A 214 -7.73 9.48 -27.26
N HIS A 215 -7.61 9.93 -26.03
CA HIS A 215 -6.75 11.08 -25.66
C HIS A 215 -5.33 10.60 -25.30
N PRO A 216 -4.29 11.11 -25.98
CA PRO A 216 -2.91 10.72 -25.70
C PRO A 216 -2.46 11.21 -24.32
N VAL A 217 -1.70 10.37 -23.61
CA VAL A 217 -1.16 10.62 -22.27
C VAL A 217 0.33 10.31 -22.21
N GLU A 218 1.04 10.99 -21.31
CA GLU A 218 2.48 10.88 -21.08
C GLU A 218 2.79 10.15 -19.78
N LEU A 219 1.84 10.21 -18.85
CA LEU A 219 1.91 9.60 -17.52
C LEU A 219 0.65 8.80 -17.24
N ILE A 220 0.83 7.63 -16.66
CA ILE A 220 -0.26 6.83 -16.07
C ILE A 220 0.02 6.67 -14.59
N VAL A 221 -0.88 7.20 -13.74
CA VAL A 221 -0.95 6.84 -12.34
C VAL A 221 -1.83 5.60 -12.24
N ARG A 222 -1.19 4.46 -12.00
CA ARG A 222 -1.85 3.16 -11.97
C ARG A 222 -2.37 2.88 -10.56
N HIS A 223 -3.67 2.97 -10.38
CA HIS A 223 -4.40 2.54 -9.17
C HIS A 223 -5.17 1.24 -9.42
N TYR A 224 -4.69 0.41 -10.34
CA TYR A 224 -5.17 -0.93 -10.66
C TYR A 224 -4.08 -1.94 -10.29
N LYS A 225 -4.38 -2.88 -9.38
CA LYS A 225 -3.39 -3.77 -8.77
C LYS A 225 -2.71 -4.68 -9.79
N THR A 226 -1.43 -4.98 -9.55
CA THR A 226 -0.64 -5.83 -10.45
C THR A 226 -1.19 -7.24 -10.58
N ASP A 227 -1.69 -7.82 -9.51
CA ASP A 227 -2.27 -9.17 -9.52
C ASP A 227 -3.59 -9.26 -10.29
N TRP A 228 -4.26 -8.14 -10.55
CA TRP A 228 -5.56 -8.11 -11.24
C TRP A 228 -5.46 -8.08 -12.77
N TRP A 229 -4.31 -7.79 -13.35
CA TRP A 229 -4.17 -7.72 -14.80
C TRP A 229 -4.22 -9.10 -15.48
N GLY A 230 -3.79 -10.15 -14.79
CA GLY A 230 -3.77 -11.52 -15.33
C GLY A 230 -4.91 -12.38 -14.85
N GLU A 231 -5.20 -12.36 -13.58
CA GLU A 231 -6.15 -13.25 -12.91
C GLU A 231 -6.84 -12.48 -11.78
N ARG A 232 -7.98 -11.86 -12.08
CA ARG A 232 -8.74 -11.16 -11.06
C ARG A 232 -9.80 -12.07 -10.47
N GLU A 233 -9.66 -12.39 -9.17
CA GLU A 233 -10.74 -12.98 -8.39
C GLU A 233 -11.70 -11.90 -7.88
N THR A 234 -12.96 -12.26 -7.64
CA THR A 234 -13.94 -11.36 -7.01
C THR A 234 -13.47 -11.00 -5.60
N ILE A 235 -13.42 -9.71 -5.28
CA ILE A 235 -12.96 -9.20 -3.98
C ILE A 235 -13.92 -9.61 -2.86
N TRP A 236 -15.20 -9.67 -3.15
CA TRP A 236 -16.24 -10.02 -2.19
C TRP A 236 -16.83 -11.39 -2.53
N SER A 237 -16.62 -12.39 -1.70
CA SER A 237 -17.10 -13.76 -1.89
C SER A 237 -18.63 -13.90 -2.03
N ASN A 238 -19.40 -12.87 -1.70
CA ASN A 238 -20.86 -12.82 -1.80
C ASN A 238 -21.34 -11.96 -2.97
N GLN A 239 -20.46 -11.39 -3.78
CA GLN A 239 -20.83 -10.63 -4.97
C GLN A 239 -20.88 -11.53 -6.21
N GLN A 240 -21.75 -11.16 -7.13
CA GLN A 240 -21.85 -11.78 -8.44
C GLN A 240 -20.56 -11.49 -9.21
N GLU A 241 -20.03 -12.49 -9.93
CA GLU A 241 -18.88 -12.30 -10.80
C GLU A 241 -19.08 -11.09 -11.73
N PHE A 242 -18.12 -10.17 -11.72
CA PHE A 242 -18.09 -9.06 -12.64
C PHE A 242 -17.48 -9.46 -13.98
N ALA A 243 -17.80 -8.68 -15.02
CA ALA A 243 -17.38 -8.97 -16.40
C ALA A 243 -15.86 -8.88 -16.66
N ASP A 244 -15.05 -8.43 -15.71
CA ASP A 244 -13.58 -8.39 -15.83
C ASP A 244 -12.89 -9.67 -15.30
N ALA A 245 -13.57 -10.79 -15.32
CA ALA A 245 -12.97 -12.10 -15.11
C ALA A 245 -11.97 -12.52 -16.22
N GLU A 246 -11.97 -11.81 -17.35
CA GLU A 246 -11.03 -12.08 -18.45
C GLU A 246 -9.69 -11.35 -18.22
N PRO A 247 -8.55 -12.03 -18.50
CA PRO A 247 -7.24 -11.40 -18.41
C PRO A 247 -7.13 -10.17 -19.31
N LEU A 248 -6.61 -9.09 -18.76
CA LEU A 248 -6.32 -7.83 -19.47
C LEU A 248 -5.00 -7.92 -20.27
N ALA A 249 -4.79 -9.04 -20.96
CA ALA A 249 -3.54 -9.35 -21.63
C ALA A 249 -3.14 -8.30 -22.68
N ARG A 250 -4.12 -7.83 -23.46
CA ARG A 250 -3.91 -6.83 -24.52
C ARG A 250 -3.49 -5.49 -23.91
N GLU A 251 -4.22 -5.04 -22.91
CA GLU A 251 -4.03 -3.76 -22.25
C GLU A 251 -2.71 -3.76 -21.45
N LEU A 252 -2.37 -4.87 -20.80
CA LEU A 252 -1.10 -5.05 -20.13
C LEU A 252 0.07 -4.98 -21.10
N LEU A 253 0.06 -5.78 -22.18
CA LEU A 253 1.14 -5.80 -23.17
C LEU A 253 1.33 -4.44 -23.81
N LEU A 254 0.23 -3.73 -24.14
CA LEU A 254 0.27 -2.37 -24.65
C LEU A 254 1.07 -1.43 -23.72
N LEU A 255 0.79 -1.49 -22.41
CA LEU A 255 1.49 -0.63 -21.45
C LEU A 255 2.95 -1.06 -21.26
N LEU A 256 3.22 -2.35 -21.15
CA LEU A 256 4.60 -2.85 -20.97
C LEU A 256 5.48 -2.49 -22.18
N GLU A 257 4.97 -2.65 -23.40
CA GLU A 257 5.67 -2.26 -24.64
C GLU A 257 5.88 -0.74 -24.72
N ALA A 258 4.86 0.05 -24.42
CA ALA A 258 4.95 1.51 -24.49
C ALA A 258 5.88 2.08 -23.41
N GLU A 259 5.87 1.53 -22.20
CA GLU A 259 6.79 1.94 -21.13
C GLU A 259 8.23 1.56 -21.46
N SER A 260 8.48 0.34 -21.95
CA SER A 260 9.80 -0.11 -22.39
C SER A 260 10.36 0.72 -23.55
N ALA A 261 9.47 1.22 -24.43
CA ALA A 261 9.82 2.13 -25.53
C ALA A 261 10.01 3.60 -25.07
N GLY A 262 9.77 3.92 -23.79
CA GLY A 262 9.83 5.29 -23.28
C GLY A 262 8.72 6.21 -23.78
N CYS A 263 7.60 5.64 -24.29
CA CYS A 263 6.46 6.39 -24.81
C CYS A 263 5.48 6.86 -23.73
N VAL A 264 5.52 6.25 -22.55
CA VAL A 264 4.68 6.57 -21.39
C VAL A 264 5.43 6.22 -20.12
N THR A 265 5.19 6.97 -19.05
CA THR A 265 5.65 6.63 -17.69
C THR A 265 4.50 6.03 -16.91
N VAL A 266 4.73 4.90 -16.23
CA VAL A 266 3.73 4.24 -15.37
C VAL A 266 4.17 4.32 -13.91
N VAL A 267 3.32 4.86 -13.04
CA VAL A 267 3.55 4.97 -11.59
C VAL A 267 2.34 4.37 -10.84
N ASN A 268 2.53 3.38 -9.95
CA ASN A 268 3.78 2.65 -9.71
C ASN A 268 4.11 1.70 -10.87
N PRO A 269 5.41 1.45 -11.08
CA PRO A 269 5.86 0.48 -12.09
C PRO A 269 5.34 -0.93 -11.82
N PHE A 270 5.20 -1.73 -12.86
CA PHE A 270 4.71 -3.11 -12.75
C PHE A 270 5.64 -4.04 -11.95
N GLY A 271 6.87 -3.68 -11.69
CA GLY A 271 7.78 -4.41 -10.80
C GLY A 271 7.28 -4.49 -9.34
N ALA A 272 6.30 -3.68 -8.98
CA ALA A 272 5.56 -3.80 -7.71
C ALA A 272 4.96 -5.20 -7.50
N VAL A 273 4.74 -5.98 -8.56
CA VAL A 273 4.27 -7.38 -8.49
C VAL A 273 5.13 -8.26 -7.59
N VAL A 274 6.42 -8.01 -7.48
CA VAL A 274 7.33 -8.74 -6.57
C VAL A 274 7.34 -8.09 -5.19
N THR A 275 7.46 -6.78 -5.11
CA THR A 275 7.63 -6.09 -3.82
C THR A 275 6.34 -6.00 -3.00
N GLN A 276 5.17 -5.99 -3.63
CA GLN A 276 3.87 -6.09 -2.96
C GLN A 276 3.60 -7.51 -2.45
N ASN A 277 4.19 -8.53 -3.07
CA ASN A 277 4.03 -9.92 -2.67
C ASN A 277 4.65 -10.16 -1.30
N LYS A 278 3.87 -10.70 -0.35
CA LYS A 278 4.33 -10.96 1.03
C LYS A 278 5.41 -12.05 1.11
N LEU A 279 5.60 -12.85 0.04
CA LEU A 279 6.76 -13.74 -0.08
C LEU A 279 8.09 -12.96 -0.08
N SER A 280 8.09 -11.67 -0.42
CA SER A 280 9.25 -10.79 -0.27
C SER A 280 9.76 -10.74 1.16
N LEU A 281 8.86 -10.69 2.15
CA LEU A 281 9.23 -10.77 3.57
C LEU A 281 9.84 -12.13 3.93
N ALA A 282 9.34 -13.21 3.33
CA ALA A 282 9.92 -14.54 3.52
C ALA A 282 11.30 -14.66 2.87
N LEU A 283 11.50 -14.08 1.67
CA LEU A 283 12.81 -14.04 1.00
C LEU A 283 13.86 -13.34 1.87
N MET A 284 13.51 -12.21 2.48
CA MET A 284 14.39 -11.45 3.39
C MET A 284 14.90 -12.31 4.56
N TRP A 285 14.12 -13.26 5.03
CA TRP A 285 14.48 -14.12 6.16
C TRP A 285 15.07 -15.48 5.75
N GLU A 286 14.55 -16.08 4.70
CA GLU A 286 15.02 -17.42 4.24
C GLU A 286 16.34 -17.33 3.47
N HIS A 287 16.59 -16.19 2.81
CA HIS A 287 17.79 -15.93 2.01
C HIS A 287 18.51 -14.64 2.45
N ARG A 288 18.57 -14.44 3.76
CA ARG A 288 19.15 -13.24 4.36
C ARG A 288 20.62 -13.04 3.99
N GLU A 289 21.33 -14.11 3.65
CA GLU A 289 22.71 -14.11 3.17
C GLU A 289 22.90 -13.43 1.82
N LEU A 290 21.82 -13.23 1.05
CA LEU A 290 21.87 -12.53 -0.24
C LEU A 290 21.91 -11.00 -0.09
N PHE A 291 21.50 -10.50 1.07
CA PHE A 291 21.43 -9.07 1.36
C PHE A 291 22.77 -8.55 1.89
N SER A 292 23.04 -7.27 1.68
CA SER A 292 24.17 -6.60 2.28
C SER A 292 24.14 -6.73 3.82
N ALA A 293 25.30 -6.60 4.47
CA ALA A 293 25.38 -6.65 5.92
C ALA A 293 24.47 -5.60 6.59
N GLN A 294 24.32 -4.42 5.96
CA GLN A 294 23.48 -3.35 6.46
C GLN A 294 21.99 -3.68 6.32
N ALA A 295 21.55 -4.12 5.15
CA ALA A 295 20.15 -4.52 4.92
C ALA A 295 19.79 -5.74 5.79
N SER A 296 20.71 -6.70 5.92
CA SER A 296 20.55 -7.84 6.82
C SER A 296 20.36 -7.42 8.30
N ALA A 297 21.05 -6.37 8.76
CA ALA A 297 20.85 -5.82 10.10
C ALA A 297 19.46 -5.16 10.22
N TRP A 298 19.05 -4.36 9.24
CA TRP A 298 17.72 -3.72 9.22
C TRP A 298 16.56 -4.72 9.12
N ILE A 299 16.72 -5.82 8.36
CA ILE A 299 15.75 -6.93 8.33
C ILE A 299 15.52 -7.46 9.74
N ALA A 300 16.59 -7.74 10.49
CA ALA A 300 16.46 -8.24 11.87
C ALA A 300 15.85 -7.21 12.82
N GLU A 301 16.13 -5.94 12.59
CA GLU A 301 15.64 -4.85 13.43
C GLU A 301 14.17 -4.55 13.20
N TYR A 302 13.75 -4.40 11.94
CA TYR A 302 12.42 -3.87 11.60
C TYR A 302 11.42 -4.93 11.16
N ILE A 303 11.85 -5.99 10.49
CA ILE A 303 10.96 -7.00 9.90
C ILE A 303 10.84 -8.19 10.86
N PRO A 304 9.62 -8.55 11.34
CA PRO A 304 9.43 -9.78 12.11
C PRO A 304 9.82 -11.01 11.28
N GLU A 305 10.38 -12.05 11.92
CA GLU A 305 10.70 -13.29 11.23
C GLU A 305 9.50 -13.75 10.41
N THR A 306 9.71 -13.92 9.11
CA THR A 306 8.69 -14.33 8.16
C THR A 306 9.23 -15.50 7.33
N ARG A 307 8.42 -16.53 7.17
CA ARG A 307 8.78 -17.74 6.42
C ARG A 307 7.63 -18.14 5.48
N ARG A 308 7.94 -18.76 4.37
CA ARG A 308 6.92 -19.46 3.58
C ARG A 308 6.28 -20.54 4.45
N LEU A 309 4.96 -20.59 4.46
CA LEU A 309 4.25 -21.61 5.26
C LEU A 309 4.65 -23.03 4.81
N SER A 310 4.93 -23.24 3.53
CA SER A 310 5.42 -24.49 2.98
C SER A 310 6.82 -24.92 3.47
N ALA A 311 7.62 -23.97 3.96
CA ALA A 311 8.95 -24.25 4.53
C ALA A 311 8.90 -24.58 6.03
N LEU A 312 7.72 -24.48 6.66
CA LEU A 312 7.52 -24.71 8.09
C LEU A 312 6.76 -26.01 8.34
N ASN A 313 7.00 -26.62 9.51
CA ASN A 313 6.18 -27.71 9.97
C ASN A 313 4.91 -27.15 10.65
N ALA A 314 3.78 -27.19 9.95
CA ALA A 314 2.51 -26.65 10.42
C ALA A 314 2.06 -27.22 11.77
N THR A 315 2.45 -28.48 12.11
CA THR A 315 2.07 -29.12 13.38
C THR A 315 2.81 -28.55 14.60
N THR A 316 3.91 -27.82 14.38
CA THR A 316 4.73 -27.19 15.43
C THR A 316 4.51 -25.70 15.55
N LEU A 317 3.70 -25.10 14.67
CA LEU A 317 3.38 -23.69 14.70
C LEU A 317 2.44 -23.39 15.88
N ARG A 318 2.97 -22.71 16.88
CA ARG A 318 2.17 -22.26 18.02
C ARG A 318 1.36 -21.03 17.62
N ARG A 319 0.03 -21.16 17.65
CA ARG A 319 -0.93 -20.13 17.27
C ARG A 319 -0.59 -18.75 17.88
N GLU A 320 -0.20 -18.71 19.15
CA GLU A 320 0.09 -17.50 19.90
C GLU A 320 1.30 -16.72 19.40
N GLU A 321 2.13 -17.33 18.55
CA GLU A 321 3.40 -16.76 18.09
C GLU A 321 3.38 -16.30 16.63
N TRP A 322 2.30 -16.59 15.89
CA TRP A 322 2.31 -16.42 14.44
C TRP A 322 1.06 -15.73 13.90
N VAL A 323 1.29 -15.06 12.77
CA VAL A 323 0.27 -14.48 11.89
C VAL A 323 0.40 -15.15 10.53
N LEU A 324 -0.70 -15.64 9.97
CA LEU A 324 -0.73 -16.18 8.61
C LEU A 324 -1.22 -15.09 7.66
N LYS A 325 -0.58 -14.98 6.49
CA LYS A 325 -0.94 -13.99 5.46
C LYS A 325 -0.85 -14.63 4.09
N SER A 326 -1.82 -14.35 3.19
CA SER A 326 -1.67 -14.68 1.78
C SER A 326 -0.65 -13.76 1.10
N ASP A 327 -0.17 -14.15 -0.07
CA ASP A 327 0.84 -13.43 -0.83
C ASP A 327 0.39 -12.01 -1.27
N TYR A 328 -0.82 -11.86 -1.84
CA TYR A 328 -1.36 -10.59 -2.33
C TYR A 328 -2.59 -10.06 -1.56
N GLY A 329 -2.96 -10.67 -0.43
CA GLY A 329 -4.12 -10.22 0.36
C GLY A 329 -4.02 -8.75 0.77
N CYS A 330 -5.15 -8.02 0.68
CA CYS A 330 -5.29 -6.62 1.05
C CYS A 330 -6.31 -6.43 2.17
N GLU A 331 -6.34 -5.26 2.81
CA GLU A 331 -7.31 -4.82 3.83
C GLU A 331 -7.52 -5.78 5.02
N GLY A 332 -6.50 -6.61 5.34
CA GLY A 332 -6.64 -7.65 6.36
C GLY A 332 -7.44 -8.86 5.91
N ASP A 333 -7.96 -8.86 4.69
CA ASP A 333 -8.53 -10.06 4.06
C ASP A 333 -7.40 -11.08 3.89
N SER A 334 -7.67 -12.34 4.22
CA SER A 334 -6.64 -13.38 4.21
C SER A 334 -5.46 -13.14 5.19
N VAL A 335 -5.72 -12.46 6.33
CA VAL A 335 -4.80 -12.34 7.47
C VAL A 335 -5.40 -13.01 8.69
N VAL A 336 -4.69 -13.97 9.26
CA VAL A 336 -5.12 -14.68 10.46
C VAL A 336 -4.13 -14.44 11.59
N VAL A 337 -4.49 -13.59 12.55
CA VAL A 337 -3.65 -13.29 13.71
C VAL A 337 -3.92 -14.34 14.79
N GLY A 338 -2.98 -15.26 14.94
CA GLY A 338 -3.16 -16.43 15.77
C GLY A 338 -3.61 -16.17 17.21
N PRO A 339 -3.03 -15.20 17.96
CA PRO A 339 -3.50 -14.82 19.30
C PRO A 339 -4.99 -14.45 19.38
N PHE A 340 -5.57 -13.93 18.29
CA PHE A 340 -6.94 -13.40 18.30
C PHE A 340 -8.01 -14.38 17.80
N VAL A 341 -7.61 -15.54 17.28
CA VAL A 341 -8.54 -16.56 16.78
C VAL A 341 -8.59 -17.79 17.70
N LYS A 342 -9.67 -18.55 17.63
CA LYS A 342 -9.80 -19.80 18.39
C LYS A 342 -8.91 -20.90 17.78
N PRO A 343 -8.51 -21.93 18.58
CA PRO A 343 -7.70 -23.04 18.05
C PRO A 343 -8.31 -23.76 16.85
N ALA A 344 -9.63 -23.91 16.80
CA ALA A 344 -10.31 -24.53 15.67
C ALA A 344 -10.22 -23.70 14.39
N ASP A 345 -10.40 -22.37 14.51
CA ASP A 345 -10.32 -21.43 13.38
C ASP A 345 -8.89 -21.35 12.86
N TRP A 346 -7.89 -21.39 13.75
CA TRP A 346 -6.48 -21.48 13.38
C TRP A 346 -6.16 -22.75 12.59
N ALA A 347 -6.67 -23.89 13.04
CA ALA A 347 -6.46 -25.16 12.34
C ALA A 347 -7.09 -25.16 10.95
N LEU A 348 -8.27 -24.56 10.80
CA LEU A 348 -8.94 -24.39 9.50
C LEU A 348 -8.14 -23.46 8.59
N ALA A 349 -7.65 -22.34 9.12
CA ALA A 349 -6.83 -21.39 8.37
C ALA A 349 -5.52 -22.04 7.87
N LEU A 350 -4.84 -22.80 8.72
CA LEU A 350 -3.64 -23.55 8.32
C LEU A 350 -3.95 -24.55 7.20
N ALA A 351 -5.03 -25.32 7.34
CA ALA A 351 -5.41 -26.32 6.32
C ALA A 351 -5.74 -25.66 4.97
N ALA A 352 -6.34 -24.46 4.98
CA ALA A 352 -6.64 -23.71 3.78
C ALA A 352 -5.40 -23.04 3.16
N ALA A 353 -4.44 -22.63 3.99
CA ALA A 353 -3.26 -21.87 3.59
C ALA A 353 -2.12 -22.77 3.05
N ILE A 354 -1.96 -23.99 3.56
CA ILE A 354 -0.85 -24.90 3.18
C ILE A 354 -0.74 -25.13 1.67
N PRO A 355 -1.82 -25.39 0.91
CA PRO A 355 -1.73 -25.60 -0.54
C PRO A 355 -1.56 -24.29 -1.34
N ARG A 356 -1.43 -23.15 -0.71
CA ARG A 356 -1.37 -21.82 -1.33
C ARG A 356 -0.06 -21.10 -0.98
N HIS A 357 0.19 -19.97 -1.64
CA HIS A 357 1.37 -19.12 -1.40
C HIS A 357 1.19 -18.23 -0.16
N TRP A 358 1.19 -18.84 1.02
CA TRP A 358 1.03 -18.12 2.28
C TRP A 358 2.35 -18.03 3.03
N VAL A 359 2.49 -16.98 3.82
CA VAL A 359 3.58 -16.78 4.77
C VAL A 359 3.08 -16.87 6.21
N ALA A 360 3.95 -17.33 7.09
CA ALA A 360 3.82 -17.20 8.53
C ALA A 360 4.83 -16.14 9.01
N GLN A 361 4.32 -15.10 9.68
CA GLN A 361 5.10 -14.02 10.26
C GLN A 361 5.01 -14.07 11.78
N ARG A 362 6.13 -13.85 12.48
CA ARG A 362 6.14 -13.75 13.95
C ARG A 362 5.23 -12.63 14.42
N TYR A 363 4.34 -12.99 15.35
CA TYR A 363 3.51 -12.03 16.05
C TYR A 363 4.36 -11.13 16.96
N PHE A 364 3.96 -9.89 17.11
CA PHE A 364 4.54 -8.91 18.04
C PHE A 364 3.43 -8.12 18.73
N GLU A 365 3.69 -7.69 19.95
CA GLU A 365 2.76 -6.86 20.71
C GLU A 365 2.94 -5.38 20.38
N VAL A 366 1.83 -4.71 20.09
CA VAL A 366 1.79 -3.28 19.81
C VAL A 366 1.42 -2.52 21.08
N ALA A 367 2.17 -1.48 21.40
CA ALA A 367 1.89 -0.60 22.52
C ALA A 367 0.49 0.05 22.36
N PRO A 368 -0.43 -0.17 23.30
CA PRO A 368 -1.75 0.44 23.23
C PRO A 368 -1.66 1.94 23.58
N ILE A 369 -2.57 2.70 23.00
CA ILE A 369 -2.88 4.06 23.42
C ILE A 369 -4.18 4.06 24.25
N GLU A 370 -4.79 5.22 24.50
CA GLU A 370 -6.09 5.34 25.16
C GLU A 370 -7.13 4.41 24.52
N ASP A 371 -8.08 3.91 25.33
CA ASP A 371 -9.14 2.98 24.93
C ASP A 371 -8.66 1.60 24.45
N ASP A 372 -7.45 1.19 24.81
CA ASP A 372 -6.81 -0.06 24.36
C ASP A 372 -6.68 -0.15 22.83
N LEU A 373 -6.56 1.00 22.16
CA LEU A 373 -6.35 1.07 20.72
C LEU A 373 -4.86 0.91 20.39
N ARG A 374 -4.59 0.13 19.36
CA ARG A 374 -3.24 -0.13 18.85
C ARG A 374 -3.05 0.59 17.51
N PRO A 375 -2.14 1.58 17.46
CA PRO A 375 -1.88 2.30 16.22
C PRO A 375 -1.09 1.46 15.21
N ASN A 376 -1.59 1.40 13.99
CA ASN A 376 -0.84 1.10 12.79
C ASN A 376 -0.53 2.45 12.11
N VAL A 377 0.73 2.84 12.07
CA VAL A 377 1.16 4.10 11.49
C VAL A 377 1.82 3.82 10.14
N GLY A 378 1.07 4.02 9.07
CA GLY A 378 1.60 4.00 7.72
C GLY A 378 2.48 5.22 7.47
N VAL A 379 3.73 5.01 7.07
CA VAL A 379 4.64 6.08 6.64
C VAL A 379 4.75 6.04 5.12
N TYR A 380 4.35 7.10 4.44
CA TYR A 380 4.51 7.19 3.00
C TYR A 380 5.97 7.38 2.62
N LEU A 381 6.44 6.53 1.71
CA LEU A 381 7.70 6.70 1.00
C LEU A 381 7.39 7.19 -0.41
N ILE A 382 7.77 8.41 -0.71
CA ILE A 382 7.61 9.02 -2.04
C ILE A 382 8.99 9.29 -2.62
N GLY A 383 9.31 8.68 -3.75
CA GLY A 383 10.66 8.74 -4.30
C GLY A 383 11.73 8.22 -3.33
N GLY A 384 11.40 7.25 -2.48
CA GLY A 384 12.30 6.66 -1.48
C GLY A 384 12.50 7.49 -0.20
N ARG A 385 11.74 8.60 -0.01
CA ARG A 385 11.83 9.47 1.17
C ARG A 385 10.55 9.44 1.98
N ALA A 386 10.67 9.46 3.29
CA ALA A 386 9.52 9.55 4.19
C ALA A 386 8.84 10.91 4.07
N ALA A 387 7.55 10.94 3.70
CA ALA A 387 6.84 12.15 3.31
C ALA A 387 5.62 12.50 4.19
N GLY A 388 4.97 11.53 4.81
CA GLY A 388 3.79 11.77 5.62
C GLY A 388 3.30 10.50 6.32
N PHE A 389 2.18 10.62 7.07
CA PHE A 389 1.65 9.55 7.90
C PHE A 389 0.17 9.27 7.62
N TYR A 390 -0.20 8.01 7.72
CA TYR A 390 -1.58 7.52 7.71
C TYR A 390 -1.79 6.59 8.89
N THR A 391 -2.73 6.90 9.79
CA THR A 391 -2.94 6.12 11.01
C THR A 391 -4.27 5.40 11.00
N ARG A 392 -4.21 4.10 11.25
CA ARG A 392 -5.37 3.25 11.55
C ARG A 392 -5.29 2.74 12.98
N LEU A 393 -6.41 2.72 13.68
CA LEU A 393 -6.51 2.32 15.08
C LEU A 393 -7.43 1.13 15.20
N SER A 394 -7.00 0.09 15.90
CA SER A 394 -7.84 -1.08 16.20
C SER A 394 -7.54 -1.61 17.61
N ARG A 395 -8.48 -2.37 18.19
CA ARG A 395 -8.23 -3.06 19.46
C ARG A 395 -7.56 -4.42 19.32
N LYS A 396 -7.49 -4.91 18.08
CA LYS A 396 -6.91 -6.21 17.73
C LYS A 396 -5.98 -6.04 16.51
N ALA A 397 -6.10 -6.93 15.54
CA ALA A 397 -5.45 -6.75 14.25
C ALA A 397 -6.04 -5.56 13.49
N THR A 398 -5.22 -4.89 12.70
CA THR A 398 -5.71 -3.87 11.75
C THR A 398 -6.35 -4.60 10.58
N ASP A 399 -7.66 -4.44 10.44
CA ASP A 399 -8.47 -4.97 9.35
C ASP A 399 -9.36 -3.84 8.78
N TYR A 400 -10.30 -4.18 7.89
CA TYR A 400 -11.23 -3.20 7.30
C TYR A 400 -12.10 -2.45 8.33
N THR A 401 -12.23 -2.95 9.56
CA THR A 401 -12.99 -2.29 10.64
C THR A 401 -12.15 -1.29 11.44
N ALA A 402 -10.85 -1.18 11.14
CA ALA A 402 -9.97 -0.24 11.83
C ALA A 402 -10.39 1.20 11.56
N VAL A 403 -10.45 2.00 12.61
CA VAL A 403 -10.84 3.41 12.54
C VAL A 403 -9.65 4.26 12.10
N THR A 404 -9.83 5.07 11.07
CA THR A 404 -8.79 6.02 10.65
C THR A 404 -8.79 7.25 11.55
N ALA A 405 -7.61 7.73 11.94
CA ALA A 405 -7.42 8.92 12.77
C ALA A 405 -6.45 9.90 12.12
N PRO A 406 -6.65 11.21 12.28
CA PRO A 406 -5.65 12.20 11.89
C PRO A 406 -4.37 12.01 12.71
N THR A 407 -3.24 12.33 12.12
CA THR A 407 -1.93 12.20 12.76
C THR A 407 -1.27 13.56 12.87
N PHE A 408 -0.88 13.96 14.08
CA PHE A 408 -0.23 15.23 14.35
C PHE A 408 1.09 15.00 15.08
N ILE A 409 1.96 16.02 15.05
CA ILE A 409 3.23 16.02 15.79
C ILE A 409 3.18 17.16 16.81
N SER A 410 3.46 16.86 18.08
CA SER A 410 3.56 17.86 19.13
C SER A 410 4.71 18.84 18.85
N ILE A 411 4.46 20.14 19.05
CA ILE A 411 5.46 21.20 18.97
C ILE A 411 6.36 21.17 20.20
#